data_dc0b6647c24411bec50ab7d5893d9ab2
#
_entry.id   dc0b6647c24411bec50ab7d5893d9ab2
#
_cell.length_a   1.000
_cell.length_b   1.000
_cell.length_c   1.000
_cell.angle_alpha   90.00
_cell.angle_beta   90.00
_cell.angle_gamma   90.00
#
_symmetry.space_group_name_H-M   'P 1'
#
loop_
_entity.id
_entity.type
_entity.pdbx_description
1 polymer ?
#
loop_
_entity_poly.entity_id
_entity_poly.type
_entity_poly.pdbx_seq_one_letter_code
_entity_poly.pdbx_strand_id
1 'polypeptide(L)'
;YIQAFNGFLHNLPFYGPAVMCLDDKGVRDLIPELSRQVVTYGRHADADYRLDNYRSAGLCSHFELIRPHDAAPLALTVNMPGLHNAQNAAGAAALCAELGISEDAIVKGLAEFGGVGRRFSDLGDVRWSAGSARLIDDYGHHPTEVAVTLQAARDAFHDQRVVMVYQPHRFTRTRDHFDEFVSVLGEAQFLILLDVYPAGESAIEGADAQSLARAIRARGVLEPVVVSDQRQLAAVLAGVLCDGDILLMQGAGDIGRLSAALAD
;
A
#
# COMPACT_ATOMS: atom_id res chain seq x y z
N TYR A 1 -18.46 7.28 -9.45
CA TYR A 1 -17.68 7.23 -8.18
C TYR A 1 -17.95 8.47 -7.34
N ILE A 2 -17.65 9.71 -7.81
CA ILE A 2 -17.82 10.97 -7.04
C ILE A 2 -19.22 11.11 -6.46
N GLN A 3 -20.27 10.86 -7.25
CA GLN A 3 -21.65 10.90 -6.77
C GLN A 3 -21.95 9.90 -5.65
N ALA A 4 -21.34 8.70 -5.71
CA ALA A 4 -21.50 7.68 -4.70
C ALA A 4 -20.82 8.11 -3.37
N PHE A 5 -19.63 8.71 -3.44
CA PHE A 5 -18.95 9.28 -2.27
C PHE A 5 -19.74 10.46 -1.68
N ASN A 6 -20.25 11.35 -2.51
CA ASN A 6 -21.09 12.46 -2.05
C ASN A 6 -22.35 11.93 -1.32
N GLY A 7 -23.04 10.94 -1.92
CA GLY A 7 -24.18 10.28 -1.28
C GLY A 7 -23.81 9.60 0.06
N PHE A 8 -22.64 8.95 0.13
CA PHE A 8 -22.14 8.35 1.37
C PHE A 8 -21.91 9.41 2.47
N LEU A 9 -21.26 10.53 2.13
CA LEU A 9 -20.98 11.61 3.07
C LEU A 9 -22.28 12.30 3.57
N HIS A 10 -23.32 12.36 2.73
CA HIS A 10 -24.63 12.89 3.16
C HIS A 10 -25.35 12.02 4.19
N ASN A 11 -24.98 10.73 4.31
CA ASN A 11 -25.51 9.84 5.35
C ASN A 11 -24.86 10.01 6.73
N LEU A 12 -23.78 10.82 6.83
CA LEU A 12 -23.20 11.14 8.13
C LEU A 12 -24.22 11.87 9.01
N PRO A 13 -24.24 11.59 10.33
CA PRO A 13 -25.02 12.38 11.28
C PRO A 13 -24.65 13.86 11.18
N PHE A 14 -25.61 14.75 11.45
CA PHE A 14 -25.38 16.20 11.35
C PHE A 14 -24.28 16.71 12.32
N TYR A 15 -23.99 15.97 13.37
CA TYR A 15 -22.98 16.25 14.39
C TYR A 15 -21.64 15.53 14.15
N GLY A 16 -21.55 14.67 13.15
CA GLY A 16 -20.34 13.91 12.86
C GLY A 16 -19.49 14.61 11.80
N PRO A 17 -18.20 14.84 12.05
CA PRO A 17 -17.31 15.42 11.07
C PRO A 17 -16.96 14.41 9.97
N ALA A 18 -16.79 14.90 8.74
CA ALA A 18 -16.14 14.17 7.65
C ALA A 18 -14.64 14.47 7.72
N VAL A 19 -13.82 13.48 8.06
CA VAL A 19 -12.35 13.62 8.08
C VAL A 19 -11.80 13.25 6.70
N MET A 20 -11.23 14.24 6.00
CA MET A 20 -10.92 14.13 4.58
C MET A 20 -9.46 14.49 4.26
N CYS A 21 -8.83 13.67 3.40
CA CYS A 21 -7.42 13.84 3.02
C CYS A 21 -7.27 14.95 1.96
N LEU A 22 -6.63 16.07 2.30
CA LEU A 22 -6.36 17.16 1.36
C LEU A 22 -5.27 16.85 0.32
N ASP A 23 -4.52 15.76 0.48
CA ASP A 23 -3.49 15.41 -0.51
C ASP A 23 -4.10 14.86 -1.80
N ASP A 24 -5.33 14.33 -1.74
CA ASP A 24 -6.05 13.85 -2.90
C ASP A 24 -6.83 14.96 -3.62
N LYS A 25 -6.62 15.09 -4.94
CA LYS A 25 -7.28 16.13 -5.74
C LYS A 25 -8.79 15.92 -5.81
N GLY A 26 -9.26 14.67 -5.96
CA GLY A 26 -10.69 14.36 -6.04
C GLY A 26 -11.41 14.71 -4.73
N VAL A 27 -10.74 14.51 -3.60
CA VAL A 27 -11.25 14.92 -2.28
C VAL A 27 -11.33 16.46 -2.20
N ARG A 28 -10.30 17.18 -2.60
CA ARG A 28 -10.34 18.66 -2.63
C ARG A 28 -11.47 19.22 -3.49
N ASP A 29 -11.69 18.61 -4.66
CA ASP A 29 -12.76 19.01 -5.57
C ASP A 29 -14.16 18.75 -4.99
N LEU A 30 -14.29 17.72 -4.12
CA LEU A 30 -15.57 17.35 -3.50
C LEU A 30 -15.94 18.20 -2.28
N ILE A 31 -14.96 18.66 -1.49
CA ILE A 31 -15.19 19.39 -0.25
C ILE A 31 -16.18 20.58 -0.40
N PRO A 32 -16.08 21.44 -1.45
CA PRO A 32 -17.00 22.55 -1.61
C PRO A 32 -18.47 22.16 -1.83
N GLU A 33 -18.73 20.92 -2.23
CA GLU A 33 -20.09 20.41 -2.47
C GLU A 33 -20.75 19.85 -1.19
N LEU A 34 -19.97 19.73 -0.09
CA LEU A 34 -20.44 19.11 1.13
C LEU A 34 -21.15 20.10 2.04
N SER A 35 -22.33 19.71 2.54
CA SER A 35 -23.10 20.45 3.56
C SER A 35 -22.83 19.92 4.97
N ARG A 36 -21.70 19.29 5.21
CA ARG A 36 -21.30 18.69 6.49
C ARG A 36 -20.07 19.41 7.05
N GLN A 37 -19.85 19.28 8.34
CA GLN A 37 -18.60 19.69 8.95
C GLN A 37 -17.47 18.83 8.35
N VAL A 38 -16.50 19.49 7.76
CA VAL A 38 -15.29 18.84 7.20
C VAL A 38 -14.12 19.17 8.10
N VAL A 39 -13.34 18.16 8.43
CA VAL A 39 -12.04 18.27 9.09
C VAL A 39 -11.02 17.69 8.11
N THR A 40 -10.00 18.44 7.79
CA THR A 40 -9.03 18.07 6.77
C THR A 40 -7.73 17.57 7.40
N TYR A 41 -7.11 16.58 6.74
CA TYR A 41 -5.78 16.10 7.13
C TYR A 41 -4.91 15.85 5.89
N GLY A 42 -3.62 15.71 6.11
CA GLY A 42 -2.65 15.38 5.05
C GLY A 42 -1.37 16.20 5.17
N ARG A 43 -0.57 16.19 4.11
CA ARG A 43 0.67 16.99 4.00
C ARG A 43 0.41 18.38 3.41
N HIS A 44 -0.77 18.59 2.84
CA HIS A 44 -1.14 19.89 2.25
C HIS A 44 -1.04 20.98 3.31
N ALA A 45 -0.51 22.15 2.93
CA ALA A 45 -0.25 23.26 3.86
C ALA A 45 -1.52 23.76 4.57
N ASP A 46 -2.67 23.67 3.90
CA ASP A 46 -3.97 24.13 4.40
C ASP A 46 -4.74 23.04 5.16
N ALA A 47 -4.15 21.87 5.43
CA ALA A 47 -4.81 20.84 6.21
C ALA A 47 -4.94 21.26 7.68
N ASP A 48 -6.12 21.04 8.30
CA ASP A 48 -6.36 21.30 9.72
C ASP A 48 -5.42 20.46 10.60
N TYR A 49 -5.24 19.20 10.21
CA TYR A 49 -4.30 18.28 10.82
C TYR A 49 -3.19 17.96 9.81
N ARG A 50 -2.08 18.68 9.88
CA ARG A 50 -1.00 18.52 8.91
C ARG A 50 0.06 17.54 9.37
N LEU A 51 0.30 16.51 8.54
CA LEU A 51 1.41 15.59 8.71
C LEU A 51 2.72 16.26 8.26
N ASP A 52 3.67 16.37 9.18
CA ASP A 52 5.00 16.95 8.93
C ASP A 52 6.11 16.05 9.47
N ASN A 53 7.37 16.36 9.14
CA ASN A 53 8.56 15.68 9.65
C ASN A 53 8.52 14.15 9.54
N TYR A 54 7.90 13.62 8.45
CA TYR A 54 7.84 12.18 8.21
C TYR A 54 9.23 11.55 8.08
N ARG A 55 9.44 10.43 8.77
CA ARG A 55 10.65 9.60 8.68
C ARG A 55 10.28 8.12 8.69
N SER A 56 10.86 7.35 7.78
CA SER A 56 10.83 5.89 7.81
C SER A 56 11.98 5.38 8.68
N ALA A 57 11.71 4.36 9.51
CA ALA A 57 12.72 3.70 10.33
C ALA A 57 12.40 2.19 10.37
N GLY A 58 12.95 1.46 9.41
CA GLY A 58 12.61 0.04 9.21
C GLY A 58 11.11 -0.13 8.96
N LEU A 59 10.45 -0.95 9.75
CA LEU A 59 9.01 -1.23 9.66
C LEU A 59 8.12 -0.19 10.35
N CYS A 60 8.68 0.92 10.85
CA CYS A 60 7.93 1.95 11.54
C CYS A 60 7.95 3.26 10.76
N SER A 61 6.88 4.04 10.89
CA SER A 61 6.78 5.42 10.44
C SER A 61 6.69 6.36 11.64
N HIS A 62 7.50 7.42 11.64
CA HIS A 62 7.49 8.49 12.63
C HIS A 62 7.13 9.79 11.95
N PHE A 63 6.28 10.59 12.56
CA PHE A 63 5.88 11.88 12.03
C PHE A 63 5.35 12.81 13.12
N GLU A 64 5.21 14.08 12.81
CA GLU A 64 4.55 15.07 13.64
C GLU A 64 3.19 15.41 13.05
N LEU A 65 2.18 15.49 13.89
CA LEU A 65 0.85 15.98 13.53
C LEU A 65 0.70 17.41 14.05
N ILE A 66 0.79 18.38 13.14
CA ILE A 66 0.48 19.78 13.43
C ILE A 66 -1.04 19.88 13.56
N ARG A 67 -1.51 20.55 14.59
CA ARG A 67 -2.92 20.57 14.96
C ARG A 67 -3.49 21.99 14.93
N PRO A 68 -4.82 22.16 14.77
CA PRO A 68 -5.44 23.48 14.81
C PRO A 68 -5.28 24.18 16.16
N HIS A 69 -5.56 25.48 16.19
CA HIS A 69 -5.58 26.31 17.40
C HIS A 69 -4.22 26.45 18.12
N ASP A 70 -3.12 26.51 17.38
CA ASP A 70 -1.74 26.66 17.91
C ASP A 70 -1.38 25.60 18.97
N ALA A 71 -2.05 24.45 18.97
CA ALA A 71 -1.68 23.33 19.83
C ALA A 71 -0.29 22.81 19.46
N ALA A 72 0.49 22.38 20.45
CA ALA A 72 1.82 21.81 20.19
C ALA A 72 1.72 20.60 19.25
N PRO A 73 2.69 20.42 18.33
CA PRO A 73 2.73 19.25 17.47
C PRO A 73 2.72 17.95 18.27
N LEU A 74 1.97 16.96 17.79
CA LEU A 74 1.91 15.65 18.41
C LEU A 74 2.85 14.68 17.68
N ALA A 75 3.88 14.21 18.38
CA ALA A 75 4.79 13.21 17.83
C ALA A 75 4.12 11.83 17.82
N LEU A 76 4.01 11.23 16.65
CA LEU A 76 3.32 9.98 16.43
C LEU A 76 4.24 8.92 15.82
N THR A 77 3.99 7.68 16.20
CA THR A 77 4.64 6.50 15.64
C THR A 77 3.58 5.48 15.27
N VAL A 78 3.72 4.88 14.10
CA VAL A 78 2.89 3.73 13.69
C VAL A 78 3.80 2.60 13.22
N ASN A 79 3.50 1.36 13.64
CA ASN A 79 4.27 0.16 13.30
C ASN A 79 3.90 -0.36 11.90
N MET A 80 3.91 0.54 10.92
CA MET A 80 3.71 0.27 9.51
C MET A 80 4.60 1.21 8.69
N PRO A 81 5.36 0.71 7.72
CA PRO A 81 6.19 1.56 6.89
C PRO A 81 5.37 2.26 5.80
N GLY A 82 5.92 3.31 5.25
CA GLY A 82 5.38 4.04 4.12
C GLY A 82 4.55 5.27 4.51
N LEU A 83 4.75 6.33 3.74
CA LEU A 83 4.07 7.61 3.94
C LEU A 83 2.54 7.49 3.93
N HIS A 84 1.99 6.60 3.08
CA HIS A 84 0.55 6.36 3.00
C HIS A 84 -0.02 5.81 4.32
N ASN A 85 0.74 4.98 5.06
CA ASN A 85 0.33 4.49 6.38
C ASN A 85 0.41 5.60 7.45
N ALA A 86 1.42 6.47 7.37
CA ALA A 86 1.48 7.67 8.20
C ALA A 86 0.30 8.61 7.93
N GLN A 87 -0.11 8.80 6.65
CA GLN A 87 -1.30 9.56 6.29
C GLN A 87 -2.57 8.93 6.85
N ASN A 88 -2.73 7.61 6.73
CA ASN A 88 -3.86 6.88 7.33
C ASN A 88 -3.91 7.07 8.85
N ALA A 89 -2.76 6.97 9.52
CA ALA A 89 -2.64 7.21 10.96
C ALA A 89 -2.96 8.66 11.35
N ALA A 90 -2.54 9.65 10.53
CA ALA A 90 -2.88 11.05 10.72
C ALA A 90 -4.38 11.30 10.63
N GLY A 91 -5.07 10.68 9.66
CA GLY A 91 -6.53 10.75 9.55
C GLY A 91 -7.25 10.11 10.74
N ALA A 92 -6.77 8.97 11.22
CA ALA A 92 -7.31 8.32 12.42
C ALA A 92 -7.08 9.19 13.66
N ALA A 93 -5.89 9.77 13.83
CA ALA A 93 -5.57 10.68 14.93
C ALA A 93 -6.45 11.95 14.90
N ALA A 94 -6.65 12.54 13.72
CA ALA A 94 -7.53 13.68 13.54
C ALA A 94 -8.97 13.36 13.98
N LEU A 95 -9.51 12.23 13.54
CA LEU A 95 -10.84 11.79 13.95
C LEU A 95 -10.95 11.57 15.47
N CYS A 96 -9.94 10.90 16.06
CA CYS A 96 -9.91 10.67 17.51
C CYS A 96 -9.86 11.99 18.29
N ALA A 97 -9.07 12.97 17.84
CA ALA A 97 -8.99 14.29 18.46
C ALA A 97 -10.32 15.04 18.41
N GLU A 98 -11.00 15.03 17.26
CA GLU A 98 -12.35 15.63 17.09
C GLU A 98 -13.41 14.96 17.97
N LEU A 99 -13.24 13.69 18.30
CA LEU A 99 -14.09 12.95 19.22
C LEU A 99 -13.69 13.14 20.69
N GLY A 100 -12.71 13.98 20.99
CA GLY A 100 -12.28 14.30 22.36
C GLY A 100 -11.46 13.19 23.03
N ILE A 101 -10.88 12.28 22.27
CA ILE A 101 -9.93 11.29 22.79
C ILE A 101 -8.64 12.00 23.23
N SER A 102 -8.10 11.63 24.38
CA SER A 102 -6.89 12.25 24.91
C SER A 102 -5.67 11.98 24.04
N GLU A 103 -4.75 12.94 24.01
CA GLU A 103 -3.48 12.85 23.26
C GLU A 103 -2.69 11.59 23.62
N ASP A 104 -2.56 11.30 24.92
CA ASP A 104 -1.86 10.11 25.41
C ASP A 104 -2.49 8.81 24.86
N ALA A 105 -3.81 8.75 24.77
CA ALA A 105 -4.52 7.59 24.23
C ALA A 105 -4.29 7.46 22.73
N ILE A 106 -4.26 8.57 21.97
CA ILE A 106 -4.00 8.59 20.53
C ILE A 106 -2.56 8.11 20.28
N VAL A 107 -1.57 8.70 20.96
CA VAL A 107 -0.16 8.33 20.83
C VAL A 107 0.05 6.86 21.14
N LYS A 108 -0.48 6.40 22.27
CA LYS A 108 -0.37 5.01 22.71
C LYS A 108 -1.04 4.05 21.74
N GLY A 109 -2.29 4.37 21.32
CA GLY A 109 -3.05 3.52 20.41
C GLY A 109 -2.38 3.32 19.07
N LEU A 110 -1.77 4.35 18.49
CA LEU A 110 -1.01 4.23 17.23
C LEU A 110 0.32 3.48 17.41
N ALA A 111 1.03 3.71 18.51
CA ALA A 111 2.29 3.01 18.80
C ALA A 111 2.09 1.51 19.08
N GLU A 112 0.96 1.14 19.66
CA GLU A 112 0.60 -0.26 19.95
C GLU A 112 -0.18 -0.93 18.80
N PHE A 113 -0.51 -0.18 17.73
CA PHE A 113 -1.25 -0.73 16.61
C PHE A 113 -0.43 -1.80 15.86
N GLY A 114 -0.94 -3.02 15.84
CA GLY A 114 -0.27 -4.19 15.25
C GLY A 114 -0.43 -4.32 13.73
N GLY A 115 -0.95 -3.29 13.04
CA GLY A 115 -1.19 -3.32 11.61
C GLY A 115 -2.50 -3.99 11.20
N VAL A 116 -2.69 -4.11 9.90
CA VAL A 116 -3.82 -4.81 9.27
C VAL A 116 -3.26 -5.97 8.47
N GLY A 117 -3.86 -7.15 8.61
CA GLY A 117 -3.44 -8.32 7.86
C GLY A 117 -3.37 -8.05 6.35
N ARG A 118 -2.29 -8.50 5.72
CA ARG A 118 -2.00 -8.26 4.32
C ARG A 118 -1.88 -6.77 3.93
N ARG A 119 -1.44 -5.92 4.85
CA ARG A 119 -1.03 -4.54 4.60
C ARG A 119 0.41 -4.37 5.07
N PHE A 120 1.34 -4.62 4.16
CA PHE A 120 2.78 -4.68 4.44
C PHE A 120 3.07 -5.60 5.64
N SER A 121 2.45 -6.79 5.65
CA SER A 121 2.57 -7.74 6.76
C SER A 121 3.91 -8.47 6.68
N ASP A 122 4.71 -8.34 7.73
CA ASP A 122 5.96 -9.07 7.91
C ASP A 122 5.65 -10.49 8.40
N LEU A 123 5.91 -11.48 7.55
CA LEU A 123 5.68 -12.89 7.84
C LEU A 123 6.94 -13.62 8.35
N GLY A 124 8.04 -12.90 8.56
CA GLY A 124 9.30 -13.47 9.00
C GLY A 124 10.19 -13.93 7.85
N ASP A 125 11.16 -14.80 8.16
CA ASP A 125 12.16 -15.24 7.20
C ASP A 125 11.77 -16.58 6.56
N VAL A 126 11.72 -16.59 5.24
CA VAL A 126 11.65 -17.81 4.44
C VAL A 126 13.07 -18.34 4.22
N ARG A 127 13.28 -19.65 4.41
CA ARG A 127 14.60 -20.28 4.31
C ARG A 127 14.64 -21.31 3.19
N TRP A 128 15.77 -21.40 2.50
CA TRP A 128 16.10 -22.45 1.55
C TRP A 128 17.57 -22.86 1.70
N SER A 129 18.02 -23.83 0.91
CA SER A 129 19.36 -24.40 1.04
C SER A 129 20.52 -23.39 0.91
N ALA A 130 20.31 -22.26 0.23
CA ALA A 130 21.34 -21.26 -0.07
C ALA A 130 21.21 -19.95 0.74
N GLY A 131 20.20 -19.82 1.61
CA GLY A 131 20.03 -18.59 2.40
C GLY A 131 18.63 -18.38 2.96
N SER A 132 18.32 -17.12 3.28
CA SER A 132 17.02 -16.67 3.77
C SER A 132 16.62 -15.33 3.15
N ALA A 133 15.32 -15.08 3.04
CA ALA A 133 14.75 -13.79 2.64
C ALA A 133 13.61 -13.41 3.61
N ARG A 134 13.51 -12.12 3.90
CA ARG A 134 12.38 -11.59 4.67
C ARG A 134 11.13 -11.56 3.81
N LEU A 135 10.06 -12.17 4.26
CA LEU A 135 8.79 -12.27 3.53
C LEU A 135 7.83 -11.16 3.97
N ILE A 136 7.42 -10.35 3.01
CA ILE A 136 6.40 -9.31 3.20
C ILE A 136 5.19 -9.64 2.33
N ASP A 137 3.99 -9.66 2.92
CA ASP A 137 2.72 -9.86 2.21
C ASP A 137 1.91 -8.57 2.16
N ASP A 138 1.43 -8.19 0.97
CA ASP A 138 0.61 -6.99 0.79
C ASP A 138 -0.59 -7.26 -0.14
N TYR A 139 -1.74 -6.69 0.20
CA TYR A 139 -2.99 -6.87 -0.54
C TYR A 139 -3.13 -5.94 -1.74
N GLY A 140 -2.26 -4.94 -1.88
CA GLY A 140 -2.34 -3.93 -2.92
C GLY A 140 -2.48 -4.52 -4.32
N HIS A 141 -3.43 -4.01 -5.07
CA HIS A 141 -3.80 -4.54 -6.39
C HIS A 141 -4.20 -3.45 -7.40
N HIS A 142 -4.13 -2.19 -7.02
CA HIS A 142 -4.24 -1.03 -7.90
C HIS A 142 -2.83 -0.46 -8.16
N PRO A 143 -2.54 0.14 -9.33
CA PRO A 143 -1.19 0.68 -9.61
C PRO A 143 -0.68 1.63 -8.53
N THR A 144 -1.55 2.50 -8.01
CA THR A 144 -1.20 3.41 -6.90
C THR A 144 -0.79 2.66 -5.63
N GLU A 145 -1.52 1.59 -5.27
CA GLU A 145 -1.18 0.75 -4.11
C GLU A 145 0.17 0.04 -4.34
N VAL A 146 0.41 -0.46 -5.54
CA VAL A 146 1.70 -1.08 -5.91
C VAL A 146 2.84 -0.09 -5.78
N ALA A 147 2.68 1.13 -6.28
CA ALA A 147 3.69 2.18 -6.21
C ALA A 147 4.07 2.51 -4.76
N VAL A 148 3.07 2.74 -3.90
CA VAL A 148 3.34 3.14 -2.50
C VAL A 148 3.91 1.99 -1.68
N THR A 149 3.55 0.73 -1.97
CA THR A 149 4.12 -0.46 -1.32
C THR A 149 5.56 -0.70 -1.75
N LEU A 150 5.88 -0.59 -3.05
CA LEU A 150 7.26 -0.66 -3.54
C LEU A 150 8.14 0.42 -2.91
N GLN A 151 7.63 1.66 -2.84
CA GLN A 151 8.37 2.75 -2.20
C GLN A 151 8.58 2.48 -0.71
N ALA A 152 7.55 2.02 0.00
CA ALA A 152 7.67 1.66 1.41
C ALA A 152 8.70 0.54 1.65
N ALA A 153 8.75 -0.47 0.76
CA ALA A 153 9.75 -1.53 0.83
C ALA A 153 11.18 -1.00 0.63
N ARG A 154 11.40 -0.11 -0.35
CA ARG A 154 12.70 0.53 -0.58
C ARG A 154 13.14 1.37 0.62
N ASP A 155 12.21 2.14 1.20
CA ASP A 155 12.50 3.01 2.34
C ASP A 155 12.79 2.20 3.61
N ALA A 156 12.06 1.10 3.82
CA ALA A 156 12.24 0.23 4.98
C ALA A 156 13.52 -0.63 4.90
N PHE A 157 13.91 -1.05 3.69
CA PHE A 157 14.97 -2.01 3.42
C PHE A 157 16.00 -1.49 2.41
N HIS A 158 16.43 -0.24 2.57
CA HIS A 158 17.24 0.53 1.62
C HIS A 158 18.56 -0.16 1.19
N ASP A 159 19.12 -1.04 2.04
CA ASP A 159 20.37 -1.77 1.78
C ASP A 159 20.14 -3.18 1.22
N GLN A 160 18.88 -3.60 1.01
CA GLN A 160 18.53 -4.95 0.60
C GLN A 160 17.84 -4.94 -0.77
N ARG A 161 18.05 -6.01 -1.54
CA ARG A 161 17.35 -6.19 -2.81
C ARG A 161 15.91 -6.62 -2.57
N VAL A 162 14.97 -5.94 -3.22
CA VAL A 162 13.56 -6.30 -3.20
C VAL A 162 13.23 -7.15 -4.42
N VAL A 163 12.83 -8.39 -4.19
CA VAL A 163 12.28 -9.32 -5.18
C VAL A 163 10.76 -9.27 -5.05
N MET A 164 10.09 -8.75 -6.07
CA MET A 164 8.64 -8.62 -6.07
C MET A 164 7.99 -9.78 -6.80
N VAL A 165 7.04 -10.44 -6.16
CA VAL A 165 6.06 -11.34 -6.79
C VAL A 165 4.73 -10.61 -6.84
N TYR A 166 4.23 -10.35 -8.04
CA TYR A 166 2.96 -9.64 -8.22
C TYR A 166 1.93 -10.52 -8.91
N GLN A 167 0.71 -10.57 -8.35
CA GLN A 167 -0.44 -11.22 -8.97
C GLN A 167 -1.46 -10.16 -9.39
N PRO A 168 -1.63 -9.89 -10.69
CA PRO A 168 -2.71 -9.02 -11.16
C PRO A 168 -4.07 -9.60 -10.76
N HIS A 169 -5.02 -8.72 -10.42
CA HIS A 169 -6.33 -9.13 -9.95
C HIS A 169 -7.42 -8.52 -10.83
N ARG A 170 -8.21 -9.36 -11.51
CA ARG A 170 -9.22 -9.07 -12.53
C ARG A 170 -8.63 -8.64 -13.87
N PHE A 171 -9.15 -9.22 -14.93
CA PHE A 171 -8.77 -8.85 -16.29
C PHE A 171 -9.22 -7.45 -16.67
N THR A 172 -10.42 -7.03 -16.22
CA THR A 172 -10.91 -5.66 -16.46
C THR A 172 -9.99 -4.62 -15.88
N ARG A 173 -9.54 -4.77 -14.61
CA ARG A 173 -8.60 -3.82 -13.99
C ARG A 173 -7.25 -3.82 -14.68
N THR A 174 -6.74 -4.99 -15.04
CA THR A 174 -5.45 -5.12 -15.75
C THR A 174 -5.50 -4.39 -17.09
N ARG A 175 -6.62 -4.51 -17.84
CA ARG A 175 -6.85 -3.79 -19.08
C ARG A 175 -6.97 -2.28 -18.87
N ASP A 176 -7.82 -1.85 -17.93
CA ASP A 176 -8.17 -0.44 -17.74
C ASP A 176 -7.00 0.39 -17.21
N HIS A 177 -6.05 -0.24 -16.49
CA HIS A 177 -4.84 0.39 -15.93
C HIS A 177 -3.55 -0.20 -16.49
N PHE A 178 -3.59 -0.73 -17.72
CA PHE A 178 -2.46 -1.47 -18.29
C PHE A 178 -1.16 -0.68 -18.31
N ASP A 179 -1.20 0.54 -18.84
CA ASP A 179 0.01 1.38 -18.95
C ASP A 179 0.54 1.84 -17.58
N GLU A 180 -0.36 2.05 -16.62
CA GLU A 180 0.01 2.39 -15.24
C GLU A 180 0.70 1.19 -14.57
N PHE A 181 0.18 -0.04 -14.75
CA PHE A 181 0.83 -1.25 -14.28
C PHE A 181 2.20 -1.46 -14.92
N VAL A 182 2.31 -1.29 -16.23
CA VAL A 182 3.60 -1.39 -16.93
C VAL A 182 4.61 -0.39 -16.38
N SER A 183 4.15 0.82 -16.02
CA SER A 183 5.00 1.84 -15.42
C SER A 183 5.49 1.45 -14.04
N VAL A 184 4.58 1.16 -13.13
CA VAL A 184 4.92 0.93 -11.72
C VAL A 184 5.65 -0.39 -11.50
N LEU A 185 5.24 -1.46 -12.19
CA LEU A 185 5.92 -2.76 -12.11
C LEU A 185 7.31 -2.74 -12.73
N GLY A 186 7.52 -1.89 -13.75
CA GLY A 186 8.82 -1.64 -14.34
C GLY A 186 9.83 -0.99 -13.40
N GLU A 187 9.39 -0.45 -12.27
CA GLU A 187 10.26 0.11 -11.24
C GLU A 187 10.81 -0.94 -10.27
N ALA A 188 10.31 -2.18 -10.27
CA ALA A 188 10.82 -3.23 -9.39
C ALA A 188 12.29 -3.55 -9.69
N GLN A 189 13.08 -3.91 -8.66
CA GLN A 189 14.48 -4.36 -8.85
C GLN A 189 14.52 -5.76 -9.48
N PHE A 190 13.61 -6.63 -9.10
CA PHE A 190 13.35 -7.92 -9.71
C PHE A 190 11.84 -8.21 -9.64
N LEU A 191 11.26 -8.70 -10.74
CA LEU A 191 9.83 -8.91 -10.86
C LEU A 191 9.50 -10.32 -11.32
N ILE A 192 8.66 -10.99 -10.55
CA ILE A 192 7.97 -12.22 -10.92
C ILE A 192 6.48 -11.89 -11.07
N LEU A 193 5.90 -12.23 -12.21
CA LEU A 193 4.47 -12.07 -12.48
C LEU A 193 3.78 -13.42 -12.44
N LEU A 194 2.75 -13.53 -11.62
CA LEU A 194 1.82 -14.64 -11.65
C LEU A 194 0.70 -14.36 -12.66
N ASP A 195 0.02 -15.40 -13.11
CA ASP A 195 -1.17 -15.22 -13.93
C ASP A 195 -2.26 -14.40 -13.20
N VAL A 196 -3.07 -13.69 -13.99
CA VAL A 196 -4.16 -12.87 -13.47
C VAL A 196 -5.13 -13.72 -12.65
N TYR A 197 -5.41 -13.32 -11.42
CA TYR A 197 -6.49 -13.88 -10.64
C TYR A 197 -7.83 -13.38 -11.20
N PRO A 198 -8.69 -14.25 -11.76
CA PRO A 198 -9.83 -13.80 -12.54
C PRO A 198 -10.97 -13.19 -11.71
N ALA A 199 -11.11 -13.60 -10.43
CA ALA A 199 -12.20 -13.16 -9.55
C ALA A 199 -13.61 -13.28 -10.21
N GLY A 200 -13.82 -14.36 -10.96
CA GLY A 200 -15.09 -14.63 -11.67
C GLY A 200 -15.21 -13.97 -13.06
N GLU A 201 -14.21 -13.24 -13.52
CA GLU A 201 -14.20 -12.67 -14.87
C GLU A 201 -13.69 -13.64 -15.92
N SER A 202 -14.14 -13.49 -17.16
CA SER A 202 -13.56 -14.15 -18.32
C SER A 202 -12.23 -13.48 -18.72
N ALA A 203 -11.33 -14.26 -19.32
CA ALA A 203 -10.08 -13.73 -19.84
C ALA A 203 -10.34 -12.65 -20.92
N ILE A 204 -9.51 -11.60 -20.88
CA ILE A 204 -9.51 -10.51 -21.86
C ILE A 204 -8.17 -10.55 -22.60
N GLU A 205 -8.22 -10.66 -23.93
CA GLU A 205 -7.01 -10.67 -24.76
C GLU A 205 -6.16 -9.41 -24.52
N GLY A 206 -4.86 -9.59 -24.30
CA GLY A 206 -3.93 -8.50 -24.02
C GLY A 206 -3.92 -7.98 -22.58
N ALA A 207 -4.81 -8.48 -21.70
CA ALA A 207 -4.88 -8.07 -20.30
C ALA A 207 -4.36 -9.17 -19.36
N ASP A 208 -3.30 -9.83 -19.75
CA ASP A 208 -2.68 -10.96 -19.02
C ASP A 208 -1.24 -10.66 -18.58
N ALA A 209 -0.68 -11.53 -17.75
CA ALA A 209 0.68 -11.40 -17.22
C ALA A 209 1.75 -11.42 -18.33
N GLN A 210 1.53 -12.19 -19.39
CA GLN A 210 2.45 -12.25 -20.54
C GLN A 210 2.49 -10.92 -21.31
N SER A 211 1.34 -10.30 -21.47
CA SER A 211 1.20 -8.99 -22.13
C SER A 211 1.85 -7.89 -21.31
N LEU A 212 1.65 -7.88 -19.98
CA LEU A 212 2.36 -6.98 -19.07
C LEU A 212 3.87 -7.18 -19.15
N ALA A 213 4.35 -8.42 -19.09
CA ALA A 213 5.76 -8.73 -19.17
C ALA A 213 6.37 -8.26 -20.50
N ARG A 214 5.69 -8.49 -21.63
CA ARG A 214 6.15 -8.01 -22.96
C ARG A 214 6.26 -6.48 -23.00
N ALA A 215 5.26 -5.78 -22.46
CA ALA A 215 5.26 -4.33 -22.46
C ALA A 215 6.35 -3.75 -21.54
N ILE A 216 6.61 -4.36 -20.37
CA ILE A 216 7.71 -3.97 -19.48
C ILE A 216 9.06 -4.20 -20.15
N ARG A 217 9.28 -5.36 -20.80
CA ARG A 217 10.49 -5.66 -21.58
C ARG A 217 10.74 -4.64 -22.67
N ALA A 218 9.67 -4.24 -23.38
CA ALA A 218 9.77 -3.27 -24.47
C ALA A 218 10.29 -1.90 -24.01
N ARG A 219 10.16 -1.57 -22.70
CA ARG A 219 10.76 -0.37 -22.12
C ARG A 219 12.25 -0.49 -21.82
N GLY A 220 12.82 -1.70 -21.88
CA GLY A 220 14.25 -1.95 -21.78
C GLY A 220 14.87 -1.78 -20.39
N VAL A 221 14.07 -1.70 -19.33
CA VAL A 221 14.54 -1.44 -17.96
C VAL A 221 14.51 -2.68 -17.06
N LEU A 222 13.65 -3.65 -17.35
CA LEU A 222 13.45 -4.84 -16.52
C LEU A 222 13.07 -6.04 -17.39
N GLU A 223 13.52 -7.23 -16.99
CA GLU A 223 13.19 -8.53 -17.60
C GLU A 223 12.32 -9.33 -16.61
N PRO A 224 10.98 -9.22 -16.67
CA PRO A 224 10.11 -9.96 -15.76
C PRO A 224 10.12 -11.46 -16.02
N VAL A 225 10.09 -12.25 -14.95
CA VAL A 225 9.84 -13.69 -15.00
C VAL A 225 8.34 -13.94 -14.88
N VAL A 226 7.75 -14.68 -15.82
CA VAL A 226 6.33 -15.04 -15.74
C VAL A 226 6.18 -16.48 -15.26
N VAL A 227 5.38 -16.69 -14.21
CA VAL A 227 5.10 -17.99 -13.62
C VAL A 227 3.60 -18.28 -13.74
N SER A 228 3.21 -19.04 -14.79
CA SER A 228 1.81 -19.38 -15.05
C SER A 228 1.31 -20.52 -14.17
N ASP A 229 2.19 -21.43 -13.76
CA ASP A 229 1.85 -22.49 -12.80
C ASP A 229 2.39 -22.12 -11.41
N GLN A 230 1.51 -21.71 -10.52
CA GLN A 230 1.86 -21.31 -9.15
C GLN A 230 2.64 -22.39 -8.37
N ARG A 231 2.48 -23.68 -8.71
CA ARG A 231 3.23 -24.79 -8.10
C ARG A 231 4.73 -24.71 -8.37
N GLN A 232 5.14 -23.99 -9.41
CA GLN A 232 6.54 -23.77 -9.77
C GLN A 232 7.15 -22.57 -9.03
N LEU A 233 6.34 -21.75 -8.35
CA LEU A 233 6.82 -20.52 -7.71
C LEU A 233 7.97 -20.78 -6.73
N ALA A 234 7.85 -21.78 -5.86
CA ALA A 234 8.91 -22.10 -4.89
C ALA A 234 10.24 -22.47 -5.57
N ALA A 235 10.17 -23.23 -6.66
CA ALA A 235 11.38 -23.60 -7.43
C ALA A 235 12.00 -22.38 -8.15
N VAL A 236 11.16 -21.48 -8.69
CA VAL A 236 11.64 -20.23 -9.30
C VAL A 236 12.28 -19.34 -8.24
N LEU A 237 11.64 -19.15 -7.08
CA LEU A 237 12.18 -18.37 -5.97
C LEU A 237 13.54 -18.91 -5.49
N ALA A 238 13.65 -20.24 -5.34
CA ALA A 238 14.92 -20.87 -4.94
C ALA A 238 16.07 -20.64 -5.95
N GLY A 239 15.74 -20.39 -7.23
CA GLY A 239 16.74 -20.06 -8.28
C GLY A 239 17.06 -18.59 -8.41
N VAL A 240 16.26 -17.71 -7.80
CA VAL A 240 16.33 -16.24 -7.97
C VAL A 240 16.79 -15.53 -6.71
N LEU A 241 16.29 -15.96 -5.54
CA LEU A 241 16.56 -15.31 -4.26
C LEU A 241 18.02 -15.46 -3.85
N CYS A 242 18.59 -14.39 -3.33
CA CYS A 242 19.89 -14.34 -2.66
C CYS A 242 19.68 -14.18 -1.14
N ASP A 243 20.66 -14.59 -0.36
CA ASP A 243 20.63 -14.42 1.08
C ASP A 243 20.51 -12.95 1.46
N GLY A 244 19.56 -12.64 2.35
CA GLY A 244 19.27 -11.27 2.79
C GLY A 244 18.29 -10.48 1.90
N ASP A 245 17.73 -11.08 0.84
CA ASP A 245 16.70 -10.42 0.02
C ASP A 245 15.42 -10.15 0.81
N ILE A 246 14.65 -9.18 0.31
CA ILE A 246 13.27 -8.96 0.71
C ILE A 246 12.37 -9.56 -0.37
N LEU A 247 11.56 -10.54 0.01
CA LEU A 247 10.53 -11.14 -0.84
C LEU A 247 9.21 -10.42 -0.59
N LEU A 248 8.83 -9.50 -1.49
CA LEU A 248 7.54 -8.80 -1.45
C LEU A 248 6.53 -9.55 -2.30
N MET A 249 5.52 -10.15 -1.68
CA MET A 249 4.41 -10.80 -2.36
C MET A 249 3.17 -9.91 -2.32
N GLN A 250 2.71 -9.45 -3.49
CA GLN A 250 1.64 -8.46 -3.55
C GLN A 250 0.52 -8.84 -4.52
N GLY A 251 -0.74 -8.66 -4.06
CA GLY A 251 -1.96 -8.87 -4.84
C GLY A 251 -3.17 -9.27 -4.00
N ALA A 252 -4.38 -9.10 -4.55
CA ALA A 252 -5.64 -9.38 -3.86
C ALA A 252 -6.19 -10.80 -4.11
N GLY A 253 -5.51 -11.60 -4.94
CA GLY A 253 -5.91 -12.96 -5.27
C GLY A 253 -5.42 -14.01 -4.27
N ASP A 254 -5.18 -15.20 -4.77
CA ASP A 254 -4.71 -16.34 -3.98
C ASP A 254 -3.21 -16.30 -3.63
N ILE A 255 -2.51 -15.28 -4.09
CA ILE A 255 -1.10 -15.03 -3.71
C ILE A 255 -0.91 -14.96 -2.19
N GLY A 256 -1.89 -14.45 -1.43
CA GLY A 256 -1.82 -14.45 0.03
C GLY A 256 -1.78 -15.85 0.66
N ARG A 257 -2.37 -16.86 0.00
CA ARG A 257 -2.22 -18.25 0.43
C ARG A 257 -0.83 -18.80 0.12
N LEU A 258 -0.25 -18.34 -1.00
CA LEU A 258 1.14 -18.69 -1.35
C LEU A 258 2.11 -18.07 -0.35
N SER A 259 1.89 -16.80 0.06
CA SER A 259 2.68 -16.13 1.10
C SER A 259 2.65 -16.94 2.42
N ALA A 260 1.46 -17.30 2.88
CA ALA A 260 1.31 -18.09 4.10
C ALA A 260 2.01 -19.46 4.00
N ALA A 261 1.86 -20.15 2.86
CA ALA A 261 2.49 -21.46 2.65
C ALA A 261 4.03 -21.40 2.53
N LEU A 262 4.60 -20.24 2.23
CA LEU A 262 6.05 -20.02 2.22
C LEU A 262 6.59 -19.68 3.63
N ALA A 263 5.74 -19.13 4.50
CA ALA A 263 6.09 -18.77 5.86
C ALA A 263 6.08 -19.99 6.84
N ASP A 264 5.33 -21.05 6.52
CA ASP A 264 5.25 -22.32 7.27
C ASP A 264 6.46 -23.23 6.98
#